data_08885acfbad3ee5e282d42c0f3b5a64f
#
_entry.id   08885acfbad3ee5e282d42c0f3b5a64f
#
_cell.length_a   1.000
_cell.length_b   1.000
_cell.length_c   1.000
_cell.angle_alpha   90.00
_cell.angle_beta   90.00
_cell.angle_gamma   90.00
#
_symmetry.space_group_name_H-M   'P 1'
#
loop_
_entity.id
_entity.type
_entity.pdbx_description
1 polymer ?
#
loop_
_entity_poly.entity_id
_entity_poly.type
_entity_poly.pdbx_seq_one_letter_code
_entity_poly.pdbx_strand_id
1 'polypeptide(L)'
;PFEHISMTDSIRNAQINNGIDDFQLTEQDLEVEEYEHKSSSSTVLMIDISHSMILYGEDRITPAKKVAMALAELIRMKYPKDTLDVIVFGNDAWPIKIKDLPYLTVGPYHTNTVAGLELAMDILRRKKTPNKQIFMITDGKPSCLKEGNEYYKNSFGLDPKIVGKCHNLARQCRKAKIPITTFMIAQDPYLQKFVEDFTEANQGKA
;
A
#
# COMPACT_ATOMS: atom_id res chain seq x y z
N PRO A 1 -6.93 24.38 20.98
CA PRO A 1 -8.02 23.45 20.70
C PRO A 1 -9.33 24.07 20.33
N PHE A 2 -9.41 25.39 20.03
CA PHE A 2 -10.63 26.04 19.51
C PHE A 2 -10.67 26.17 17.99
N GLU A 3 -9.73 25.56 17.28
CA GLU A 3 -9.55 25.70 15.84
C GLU A 3 -10.58 24.93 14.99
N HIS A 4 -11.47 24.16 15.60
CA HIS A 4 -12.42 23.29 14.90
C HIS A 4 -13.88 23.50 15.34
N ILE A 5 -14.22 24.65 15.93
CA ILE A 5 -15.59 24.95 16.34
C ILE A 5 -16.36 25.54 15.15
N SER A 6 -17.46 24.87 14.76
CA SER A 6 -18.42 25.43 13.82
C SER A 6 -19.20 26.57 14.50
N MET A 7 -18.78 27.80 14.26
CA MET A 7 -19.45 28.95 14.86
C MET A 7 -20.92 29.07 14.41
N THR A 8 -21.21 28.66 13.16
CA THR A 8 -22.60 28.75 12.63
C THR A 8 -23.52 27.74 13.32
N ASP A 9 -23.09 26.52 13.51
CA ASP A 9 -23.92 25.50 14.15
C ASP A 9 -23.97 25.69 15.66
N SER A 10 -22.89 26.15 16.29
CA SER A 10 -22.88 26.54 17.71
C SER A 10 -23.84 27.67 18.01
N ILE A 11 -23.87 28.73 17.19
CA ILE A 11 -24.85 29.83 17.32
C ILE A 11 -26.28 29.33 17.13
N ARG A 12 -26.53 28.46 16.15
CA ARG A 12 -27.84 27.84 15.95
C ARG A 12 -28.28 27.03 17.17
N ASN A 13 -27.40 26.23 17.75
CA ASN A 13 -27.69 25.47 18.96
C ASN A 13 -28.02 26.38 20.15
N ALA A 14 -27.26 27.44 20.36
CA ALA A 14 -27.51 28.42 21.39
C ALA A 14 -28.87 29.10 21.20
N GLN A 15 -29.28 29.44 19.97
CA GLN A 15 -30.58 30.00 19.66
C GLN A 15 -31.73 29.03 19.93
N ILE A 16 -31.53 27.74 19.65
CA ILE A 16 -32.52 26.71 19.91
C ILE A 16 -32.67 26.48 21.44
N ASN A 17 -31.59 26.49 22.19
CA ASN A 17 -31.58 26.15 23.60
C ASN A 17 -32.03 27.34 24.50
N ASN A 18 -31.65 28.59 24.16
CA ASN A 18 -31.84 29.75 25.00
C ASN A 18 -32.82 30.82 24.42
N GLY A 19 -33.26 30.61 23.16
CA GLY A 19 -34.08 31.59 22.47
C GLY A 19 -33.29 32.78 21.89
N ILE A 20 -34.01 33.66 21.13
CA ILE A 20 -33.39 34.81 20.47
C ILE A 20 -33.24 35.99 21.41
N ASP A 21 -34.17 36.11 22.37
CA ASP A 21 -34.25 37.29 23.28
C ASP A 21 -33.28 37.19 24.47
N ASP A 22 -32.83 35.99 24.82
CA ASP A 22 -31.89 35.71 25.93
C ASP A 22 -30.69 34.90 25.46
N PHE A 23 -30.07 35.34 24.36
CA PHE A 23 -28.98 34.64 23.71
C PHE A 23 -27.75 34.51 24.59
N GLN A 24 -27.41 33.30 24.98
CA GLN A 24 -26.15 32.93 25.66
C GLN A 24 -25.54 31.72 24.96
N LEU A 25 -24.23 31.78 24.69
CA LEU A 25 -23.48 30.68 24.14
C LEU A 25 -22.81 29.93 25.30
N THR A 26 -23.20 28.66 25.50
CA THR A 26 -22.65 27.80 26.53
C THR A 26 -21.75 26.69 25.92
N GLU A 27 -20.95 26.00 26.73
CA GLU A 27 -20.12 24.89 26.25
C GLU A 27 -20.96 23.77 25.62
N GLN A 28 -22.23 23.63 25.99
CA GLN A 28 -23.14 22.61 25.45
C GLN A 28 -23.64 22.94 24.04
N ASP A 29 -23.54 24.18 23.64
CA ASP A 29 -23.95 24.67 22.33
C ASP A 29 -22.81 24.55 21.29
N LEU A 30 -21.58 24.30 21.74
CA LEU A 30 -20.41 24.21 20.88
C LEU A 30 -20.45 22.94 20.03
N GLU A 31 -20.49 23.14 18.71
CA GLU A 31 -20.37 22.08 17.73
C GLU A 31 -18.97 22.06 17.15
N VAL A 32 -18.31 20.91 17.26
CA VAL A 32 -16.97 20.72 16.70
C VAL A 32 -17.13 20.12 15.30
N GLU A 33 -16.77 20.88 14.28
CA GLU A 33 -16.59 20.31 12.94
C GLU A 33 -15.34 19.43 12.94
N GLU A 34 -15.52 18.11 12.96
CA GLU A 34 -14.48 17.21 12.53
C GLU A 34 -14.27 17.39 11.02
N TYR A 35 -13.36 18.29 10.66
CA TYR A 35 -12.79 18.25 9.34
C TYR A 35 -12.00 16.95 9.21
N GLU A 36 -12.65 15.89 8.74
CA GLU A 36 -11.93 14.87 8.02
C GLU A 36 -11.16 15.58 6.92
N HIS A 37 -9.90 15.88 7.17
CA HIS A 37 -8.98 16.22 6.10
C HIS A 37 -8.95 14.98 5.18
N LYS A 38 -9.85 14.94 4.22
CA LYS A 38 -9.84 13.99 3.10
C LYS A 38 -8.62 14.31 2.24
N SER A 39 -7.45 14.12 2.84
CA SER A 39 -6.18 14.23 2.14
C SER A 39 -6.12 13.09 1.14
N SER A 40 -5.99 13.42 -0.14
CA SER A 40 -5.88 12.43 -1.20
C SER A 40 -4.63 11.56 -0.99
N SER A 41 -4.78 10.27 -1.26
CA SER A 41 -3.71 9.29 -1.16
C SER A 41 -3.33 8.75 -2.54
N SER A 42 -2.07 8.39 -2.70
CA SER A 42 -1.60 7.62 -3.86
C SER A 42 -1.14 6.25 -3.39
N THR A 43 -1.75 5.24 -3.97
CA THR A 43 -1.45 3.83 -3.66
C THR A 43 -0.81 3.16 -4.87
N VAL A 44 0.27 2.43 -4.65
CA VAL A 44 0.79 1.46 -5.63
C VAL A 44 0.51 0.06 -5.10
N LEU A 45 -0.16 -0.74 -5.90
CA LEU A 45 -0.40 -2.15 -5.65
C LEU A 45 0.62 -2.97 -6.45
N MET A 46 1.49 -3.69 -5.74
CA MET A 46 2.50 -4.58 -6.31
C MET A 46 2.00 -6.03 -6.24
N ILE A 47 1.97 -6.74 -7.34
CA ILE A 47 1.53 -8.14 -7.40
C ILE A 47 2.67 -9.01 -7.91
N ASP A 48 3.04 -9.99 -7.11
CA ASP A 48 4.00 -11.03 -7.49
C ASP A 48 3.39 -11.94 -8.56
N ILE A 49 4.11 -12.12 -9.67
CA ILE A 49 3.76 -13.04 -10.74
C ILE A 49 4.86 -14.06 -10.99
N SER A 50 5.69 -14.29 -10.00
CA SER A 50 6.76 -15.29 -10.04
C SER A 50 6.21 -16.71 -10.09
N HIS A 51 7.04 -17.66 -10.46
CA HIS A 51 6.64 -19.05 -10.68
C HIS A 51 6.08 -19.73 -9.40
N SER A 52 6.47 -19.27 -8.22
CA SER A 52 5.94 -19.78 -6.94
C SER A 52 4.42 -19.64 -6.82
N MET A 53 3.83 -18.66 -7.48
CA MET A 53 2.38 -18.41 -7.45
C MET A 53 1.51 -19.56 -8.02
N ILE A 54 2.13 -20.55 -8.66
CA ILE A 54 1.45 -21.75 -9.21
C ILE A 54 2.19 -23.06 -8.88
N LEU A 55 3.20 -23.02 -7.97
CA LEU A 55 3.95 -24.21 -7.60
C LEU A 55 3.10 -25.18 -6.77
N TYR A 56 3.46 -26.48 -6.86
CA TYR A 56 2.86 -27.58 -6.09
C TYR A 56 1.35 -27.79 -6.30
N GLY A 57 0.80 -27.35 -7.44
CA GLY A 57 -0.63 -27.48 -7.73
C GLY A 57 -1.52 -26.51 -6.98
N GLU A 58 -0.97 -25.55 -6.26
CA GLU A 58 -1.70 -24.47 -5.59
C GLU A 58 -1.85 -23.29 -6.54
N ASP A 59 -3.09 -22.83 -6.70
CA ASP A 59 -3.40 -21.61 -7.44
C ASP A 59 -3.40 -20.41 -6.47
N ARG A 60 -2.27 -19.76 -6.32
CA ARG A 60 -2.10 -18.57 -5.46
C ARG A 60 -2.39 -17.27 -6.20
N ILE A 61 -2.31 -17.27 -7.52
CA ILE A 61 -2.58 -16.07 -8.32
C ILE A 61 -4.04 -15.67 -8.30
N THR A 62 -4.97 -16.63 -8.25
CA THR A 62 -6.41 -16.32 -8.20
C THR A 62 -6.81 -15.59 -6.91
N PRO A 63 -6.42 -16.03 -5.69
CA PRO A 63 -6.60 -15.22 -4.48
C PRO A 63 -5.97 -13.84 -4.57
N ALA A 64 -4.74 -13.73 -5.09
CA ALA A 64 -4.05 -12.45 -5.27
C ALA A 64 -4.86 -11.49 -6.16
N LYS A 65 -5.37 -11.97 -7.28
CA LYS A 65 -6.23 -11.18 -8.16
C LYS A 65 -7.51 -10.71 -7.46
N LYS A 66 -8.15 -11.57 -6.69
CA LYS A 66 -9.37 -11.21 -5.93
C LYS A 66 -9.11 -10.09 -4.94
N VAL A 67 -8.02 -10.18 -4.16
CA VAL A 67 -7.62 -9.12 -3.22
C VAL A 67 -7.32 -7.82 -3.98
N ALA A 68 -6.57 -7.89 -5.07
CA ALA A 68 -6.23 -6.74 -5.89
C ALA A 68 -7.47 -6.05 -6.48
N MET A 69 -8.41 -6.82 -7.01
CA MET A 69 -9.65 -6.31 -7.58
C MET A 69 -10.55 -5.68 -6.52
N ALA A 70 -10.70 -6.32 -5.35
CA ALA A 70 -11.48 -5.79 -4.24
C ALA A 70 -10.90 -4.47 -3.72
N LEU A 71 -9.57 -4.38 -3.60
CA LEU A 71 -8.89 -3.15 -3.19
C LEU A 71 -9.06 -2.03 -4.23
N ALA A 72 -8.94 -2.35 -5.52
CA ALA A 72 -9.15 -1.40 -6.60
C ALA A 72 -10.58 -0.85 -6.61
N GLU A 73 -11.56 -1.71 -6.40
CA GLU A 73 -12.96 -1.30 -6.31
C GLU A 73 -13.25 -0.44 -5.07
N LEU A 74 -12.71 -0.84 -3.92
CA LEU A 74 -12.84 -0.08 -2.67
C LEU A 74 -12.30 1.34 -2.82
N ILE A 75 -11.09 1.49 -3.37
CA ILE A 75 -10.48 2.80 -3.58
C ILE A 75 -11.33 3.63 -4.53
N ARG A 76 -11.76 3.06 -5.67
CA ARG A 76 -12.57 3.76 -6.66
C ARG A 76 -13.91 4.24 -6.10
N MET A 77 -14.58 3.42 -5.28
CA MET A 77 -15.92 3.72 -4.77
C MET A 77 -15.90 4.66 -3.56
N LYS A 78 -15.01 4.42 -2.60
CA LYS A 78 -14.99 5.16 -1.34
C LYS A 78 -14.05 6.36 -1.34
N TYR A 79 -13.02 6.34 -2.18
CA TYR A 79 -11.95 7.35 -2.20
C TYR A 79 -11.70 7.90 -3.61
N PRO A 80 -12.68 8.59 -4.21
CA PRO A 80 -12.59 9.02 -5.62
C PRO A 80 -11.48 10.04 -5.91
N LYS A 81 -10.91 10.66 -4.86
CA LYS A 81 -9.74 11.57 -4.97
C LYS A 81 -8.40 10.83 -4.88
N ASP A 82 -8.42 9.55 -4.50
CA ASP A 82 -7.25 8.73 -4.40
C ASP A 82 -6.85 8.17 -5.76
N THR A 83 -5.56 7.91 -5.93
CA THR A 83 -5.05 7.25 -7.13
C THR A 83 -4.54 5.86 -6.80
N LEU A 84 -4.82 4.91 -7.68
CA LEU A 84 -4.30 3.55 -7.61
C LEU A 84 -3.55 3.24 -8.90
N ASP A 85 -2.27 2.94 -8.77
CA ASP A 85 -1.44 2.38 -9.82
C ASP A 85 -1.17 0.91 -9.50
N VAL A 86 -1.24 0.04 -10.49
CA VAL A 86 -0.98 -1.39 -10.32
C VAL A 86 0.26 -1.77 -11.10
N ILE A 87 1.17 -2.46 -10.44
CA ILE A 87 2.37 -3.03 -11.06
C ILE A 87 2.46 -4.52 -10.75
N VAL A 88 3.10 -5.24 -11.63
CA VAL A 88 3.47 -6.63 -11.43
C VAL A 88 4.98 -6.77 -11.39
N PHE A 89 5.48 -7.77 -10.68
CA PHE A 89 6.91 -8.06 -10.63
C PHE A 89 7.19 -9.56 -10.68
N GLY A 90 8.25 -9.87 -11.38
CA GLY A 90 8.85 -11.19 -11.55
C GLY A 90 10.36 -11.00 -11.58
N ASN A 91 11.05 -11.29 -12.71
CA ASN A 91 12.46 -10.92 -12.89
C ASN A 91 12.64 -9.39 -13.00
N ASP A 92 11.71 -8.73 -13.66
CA ASP A 92 11.57 -7.27 -13.76
C ASP A 92 10.22 -6.84 -13.18
N ALA A 93 9.93 -5.53 -13.22
CA ALA A 93 8.64 -4.99 -12.83
C ALA A 93 8.10 -4.05 -13.91
N TRP A 94 6.78 -4.04 -14.11
CA TRP A 94 6.11 -3.17 -15.05
C TRP A 94 4.69 -2.81 -14.62
N PRO A 95 4.17 -1.64 -15.05
CA PRO A 95 2.80 -1.24 -14.74
C PRO A 95 1.79 -2.01 -15.60
N ILE A 96 0.61 -2.25 -15.04
CA ILE A 96 -0.55 -2.81 -15.75
C ILE A 96 -1.78 -1.94 -15.50
N LYS A 97 -2.79 -2.06 -16.35
CA LYS A 97 -4.08 -1.39 -16.12
C LYS A 97 -4.95 -2.23 -15.21
N ILE A 98 -5.75 -1.59 -14.37
CA ILE A 98 -6.69 -2.28 -13.45
C ILE A 98 -7.61 -3.25 -14.21
N LYS A 99 -8.05 -2.90 -15.41
CA LYS A 99 -8.88 -3.76 -16.25
C LYS A 99 -8.20 -5.07 -16.70
N ASP A 100 -6.88 -5.13 -16.65
CA ASP A 100 -6.10 -6.29 -17.06
C ASP A 100 -5.88 -7.28 -15.89
N LEU A 101 -6.22 -6.89 -14.63
CA LEU A 101 -6.10 -7.73 -13.44
C LEU A 101 -6.76 -9.12 -13.57
N PRO A 102 -8.00 -9.25 -14.09
CA PRO A 102 -8.64 -10.56 -14.25
C PRO A 102 -7.86 -11.53 -15.15
N TYR A 103 -7.11 -10.99 -16.10
CA TYR A 103 -6.36 -11.75 -17.11
C TYR A 103 -4.90 -11.95 -16.74
N LEU A 104 -4.48 -11.55 -15.56
CA LEU A 104 -3.11 -11.69 -15.10
C LEU A 104 -2.70 -13.16 -15.04
N THR A 105 -1.55 -13.47 -15.62
CA THR A 105 -0.97 -14.82 -15.66
C THR A 105 0.41 -14.81 -14.99
N VAL A 106 0.75 -15.95 -14.40
CA VAL A 106 2.07 -16.21 -13.82
C VAL A 106 3.05 -16.56 -14.93
N GLY A 107 4.28 -16.05 -14.82
CA GLY A 107 5.36 -16.39 -15.74
C GLY A 107 6.45 -17.25 -15.08
N PRO A 108 7.40 -17.73 -15.86
CA PRO A 108 8.55 -18.51 -15.36
C PRO A 108 9.60 -17.57 -14.73
N TYR A 109 9.16 -16.70 -13.82
CA TYR A 109 9.98 -15.66 -13.23
C TYR A 109 10.40 -16.02 -11.81
N HIS A 110 11.55 -15.47 -11.39
CA HIS A 110 11.94 -15.38 -10.00
C HIS A 110 11.31 -14.15 -9.35
N THR A 111 11.39 -14.06 -8.02
CA THR A 111 10.81 -12.96 -7.25
C THR A 111 11.83 -11.83 -7.09
N ASN A 112 11.75 -10.79 -7.91
CA ASN A 112 12.56 -9.58 -7.81
C ASN A 112 11.80 -8.45 -7.11
N THR A 113 11.68 -8.56 -5.80
CA THR A 113 11.02 -7.55 -4.95
C THR A 113 11.70 -6.18 -5.06
N VAL A 114 13.02 -6.13 -5.30
CA VAL A 114 13.77 -4.89 -5.46
C VAL A 114 13.27 -4.12 -6.68
N ALA A 115 13.13 -4.78 -7.84
CA ALA A 115 12.61 -4.14 -9.06
C ALA A 115 11.18 -3.60 -8.85
N GLY A 116 10.33 -4.38 -8.16
CA GLY A 116 8.98 -3.94 -7.81
C GLY A 116 8.97 -2.68 -6.94
N LEU A 117 9.77 -2.66 -5.88
CA LEU A 117 9.88 -1.52 -4.96
C LEU A 117 10.45 -0.28 -5.64
N GLU A 118 11.49 -0.42 -6.47
CA GLU A 118 12.08 0.69 -7.22
C GLU A 118 11.03 1.33 -8.14
N LEU A 119 10.29 0.52 -8.91
CA LEU A 119 9.23 1.02 -9.77
C LEU A 119 8.10 1.68 -8.98
N ALA A 120 7.66 1.08 -7.88
CA ALA A 120 6.62 1.65 -7.02
C ALA A 120 7.04 3.02 -6.44
N MET A 121 8.28 3.12 -5.97
CA MET A 121 8.82 4.38 -5.45
C MET A 121 8.90 5.45 -6.55
N ASP A 122 9.30 5.08 -7.77
CA ASP A 122 9.39 6.01 -8.89
C ASP A 122 8.01 6.53 -9.31
N ILE A 123 6.99 5.68 -9.30
CA ILE A 123 5.61 6.10 -9.53
C ILE A 123 5.17 7.09 -8.44
N LEU A 124 5.37 6.74 -7.17
CA LEU A 124 4.94 7.57 -6.04
C LEU A 124 5.69 8.91 -5.94
N ARG A 125 6.96 8.97 -6.35
CA ARG A 125 7.72 10.24 -6.39
C ARG A 125 7.10 11.27 -7.32
N ARG A 126 6.46 10.83 -8.42
CA ARG A 126 5.81 11.70 -9.41
C ARG A 126 4.42 12.17 -8.97
N LYS A 127 3.83 11.55 -7.94
CA LYS A 127 2.51 11.94 -7.41
C LYS A 127 2.67 13.14 -6.47
N LYS A 128 1.71 14.06 -6.57
CA LYS A 128 1.66 15.28 -5.74
C LYS A 128 0.80 15.12 -4.48
N THR A 129 0.21 13.95 -4.26
CA THR A 129 -0.63 13.66 -3.10
C THR A 129 0.20 13.66 -1.81
N PRO A 130 -0.37 14.15 -0.69
CA PRO A 130 0.34 14.20 0.59
C PRO A 130 0.58 12.82 1.18
N ASN A 131 -0.36 11.88 0.98
CA ASN A 131 -0.24 10.52 1.48
C ASN A 131 0.13 9.56 0.36
N LYS A 132 1.05 8.66 0.67
CA LYS A 132 1.56 7.66 -0.27
C LYS A 132 1.70 6.34 0.45
N GLN A 133 1.36 5.24 -0.22
CA GLN A 133 1.49 3.89 0.35
C GLN A 133 1.72 2.84 -0.73
N ILE A 134 2.28 1.71 -0.31
CA ILE A 134 2.49 0.53 -1.15
C ILE A 134 1.74 -0.64 -0.51
N PHE A 135 0.97 -1.36 -1.31
CA PHE A 135 0.46 -2.68 -0.99
C PHE A 135 1.22 -3.71 -1.82
N MET A 136 1.79 -4.71 -1.18
CA MET A 136 2.52 -5.79 -1.84
C MET A 136 1.83 -7.12 -1.58
N ILE A 137 1.51 -7.84 -2.64
CA ILE A 137 0.93 -9.19 -2.59
C ILE A 137 1.99 -10.16 -3.12
N THR A 138 2.45 -11.09 -2.29
CA THR A 138 3.48 -12.06 -2.64
C THR A 138 3.26 -13.39 -1.93
N ASP A 139 3.72 -14.47 -2.53
CA ASP A 139 3.76 -15.83 -1.96
C ASP A 139 5.19 -16.34 -1.75
N GLY A 140 6.19 -15.55 -2.15
CA GLY A 140 7.57 -15.96 -2.18
C GLY A 140 8.55 -14.96 -1.56
N LYS A 141 9.65 -15.53 -1.05
CA LYS A 141 10.80 -14.75 -0.63
C LYS A 141 11.53 -14.17 -1.83
N PRO A 142 12.19 -13.01 -1.68
CA PRO A 142 13.01 -12.45 -2.75
C PRO A 142 14.12 -13.44 -3.18
N SER A 143 14.23 -13.69 -4.47
CA SER A 143 15.16 -14.67 -5.03
C SER A 143 15.92 -14.18 -6.26
N CYS A 144 15.72 -12.93 -6.66
CA CYS A 144 16.32 -12.37 -7.86
C CYS A 144 16.69 -10.89 -7.66
N LEU A 145 17.80 -10.49 -8.30
CA LEU A 145 18.23 -9.10 -8.46
C LEU A 145 18.67 -8.88 -9.89
N LYS A 146 18.44 -7.68 -10.41
CA LYS A 146 19.05 -7.23 -11.66
C LYS A 146 20.34 -6.46 -11.36
N GLU A 147 21.44 -6.86 -11.98
CA GLU A 147 22.75 -6.21 -11.86
C GLU A 147 23.24 -5.87 -13.28
N GLY A 148 23.08 -4.61 -13.66
CA GLY A 148 23.33 -4.20 -15.04
C GLY A 148 22.38 -4.93 -16.01
N ASN A 149 22.94 -5.72 -16.92
CA ASN A 149 22.18 -6.51 -17.90
C ASN A 149 21.96 -7.99 -17.47
N GLU A 150 22.47 -8.38 -16.30
CA GLU A 150 22.40 -9.75 -15.82
C GLU A 150 21.47 -9.87 -14.62
N TYR A 151 20.97 -11.10 -14.39
CA TYR A 151 20.15 -11.43 -13.22
C TYR A 151 20.94 -12.29 -12.26
N TYR A 152 21.19 -11.80 -11.06
CA TYR A 152 21.66 -12.57 -9.94
C TYR A 152 20.46 -13.30 -9.32
N LYS A 153 20.52 -14.64 -9.24
CA LYS A 153 19.42 -15.50 -8.77
C LYS A 153 19.91 -16.43 -7.69
N ASN A 154 19.16 -16.48 -6.58
CA ASN A 154 19.37 -17.45 -5.53
C ASN A 154 18.05 -17.84 -4.88
N SER A 155 17.61 -19.06 -5.13
CA SER A 155 16.35 -19.59 -4.59
C SER A 155 16.53 -20.37 -3.28
N PHE A 156 17.75 -20.51 -2.78
CA PHE A 156 18.04 -21.24 -1.54
C PHE A 156 18.03 -20.30 -0.34
N GLY A 157 17.11 -20.53 0.60
CA GLY A 157 17.00 -19.74 1.83
C GLY A 157 16.76 -18.25 1.58
N LEU A 158 17.21 -17.41 2.50
CA LEU A 158 17.23 -15.96 2.38
C LEU A 158 18.65 -15.51 2.01
N ASP A 159 18.80 -14.98 0.81
CA ASP A 159 20.09 -14.47 0.33
C ASP A 159 20.37 -13.08 0.95
N PRO A 160 21.48 -12.91 1.72
CA PRO A 160 21.78 -11.66 2.39
C PRO A 160 21.93 -10.44 1.45
N LYS A 161 22.41 -10.68 0.22
CA LYS A 161 22.59 -9.63 -0.78
C LYS A 161 21.24 -9.12 -1.28
N ILE A 162 20.32 -10.05 -1.61
CA ILE A 162 18.98 -9.74 -2.09
C ILE A 162 18.15 -9.08 -0.98
N VAL A 163 18.11 -9.72 0.19
CA VAL A 163 17.36 -9.24 1.37
C VAL A 163 17.89 -7.89 1.83
N GLY A 164 19.21 -7.71 1.85
CA GLY A 164 19.81 -6.42 2.24
C GLY A 164 19.40 -5.27 1.33
N LYS A 165 19.25 -5.50 0.02
CA LYS A 165 18.73 -4.48 -0.90
C LYS A 165 17.25 -4.20 -0.66
N CYS A 166 16.43 -5.22 -0.42
CA CYS A 166 15.01 -5.05 -0.06
C CYS A 166 14.86 -4.20 1.22
N HIS A 167 15.62 -4.52 2.26
CA HIS A 167 15.59 -3.77 3.53
C HIS A 167 16.07 -2.32 3.36
N ASN A 168 17.05 -2.09 2.49
CA ASN A 168 17.50 -0.73 2.20
C ASN A 168 16.40 0.11 1.55
N LEU A 169 15.67 -0.45 0.58
CA LEU A 169 14.52 0.21 -0.04
C LEU A 169 13.36 0.40 0.95
N ALA A 170 13.10 -0.58 1.83
CA ALA A 170 12.11 -0.45 2.89
C ALA A 170 12.42 0.75 3.82
N ARG A 171 13.69 0.93 4.21
CA ARG A 171 14.13 2.09 4.99
C ARG A 171 14.02 3.40 4.20
N GLN A 172 14.28 3.38 2.88
CA GLN A 172 14.06 4.57 2.03
C GLN A 172 12.58 4.94 1.96
N CYS A 173 11.68 3.97 1.79
CA CYS A 173 10.23 4.18 1.88
C CYS A 173 9.83 4.79 3.22
N ARG A 174 10.35 4.26 4.33
CA ARG A 174 10.11 4.80 5.67
C ARG A 174 10.54 6.27 5.79
N LYS A 175 11.76 6.61 5.33
CA LYS A 175 12.25 8.00 5.31
C LYS A 175 11.36 8.92 4.47
N ALA A 176 10.80 8.41 3.39
CA ALA A 176 9.86 9.12 2.52
C ALA A 176 8.40 9.11 3.04
N LYS A 177 8.15 8.55 4.24
CA LYS A 177 6.81 8.37 4.84
C LYS A 177 5.87 7.56 3.95
N ILE A 178 6.39 6.54 3.28
CA ILE A 178 5.64 5.60 2.46
C ILE A 178 5.55 4.27 3.22
N PRO A 179 4.44 3.99 3.92
CA PRO A 179 4.22 2.70 4.54
C PRO A 179 4.03 1.62 3.49
N ILE A 180 4.51 0.41 3.79
CA ILE A 180 4.33 -0.79 2.98
C ILE A 180 3.48 -1.76 3.78
N THR A 181 2.37 -2.22 3.19
CA THR A 181 1.56 -3.31 3.72
C THR A 181 1.77 -4.54 2.87
N THR A 182 2.20 -5.64 3.48
CA THR A 182 2.49 -6.89 2.78
C THR A 182 1.41 -7.92 3.07
N PHE A 183 0.79 -8.45 2.02
CA PHE A 183 -0.14 -9.57 2.06
C PHE A 183 0.59 -10.84 1.65
N MET A 184 0.81 -11.73 2.60
CA MET A 184 1.38 -13.06 2.35
C MET A 184 0.27 -14.03 1.95
N ILE A 185 0.44 -14.72 0.82
CA ILE A 185 -0.52 -15.72 0.33
C ILE A 185 -0.04 -17.15 0.64
N ALA A 186 1.18 -17.32 1.14
CA ALA A 186 1.76 -18.61 1.49
C ALA A 186 2.26 -18.65 2.93
N GLN A 187 2.29 -19.85 3.50
CA GLN A 187 2.88 -20.12 4.81
C GLN A 187 4.27 -20.75 4.66
N ASP A 188 5.22 -19.98 4.15
CA ASP A 188 6.61 -20.37 4.05
C ASP A 188 7.43 -19.72 5.18
N PRO A 189 8.21 -20.48 5.99
CA PRO A 189 8.97 -19.90 7.09
C PRO A 189 10.00 -18.84 6.67
N TYR A 190 10.62 -19.00 5.49
CA TYR A 190 11.55 -18.01 4.97
C TYR A 190 10.83 -16.74 4.52
N LEU A 191 9.63 -16.87 3.92
CA LEU A 191 8.80 -15.73 3.58
C LEU A 191 8.35 -14.98 4.84
N GLN A 192 7.86 -15.71 5.86
CA GLN A 192 7.43 -15.11 7.13
C GLN A 192 8.57 -14.30 7.75
N LYS A 193 9.75 -14.91 7.90
CA LYS A 193 10.92 -14.21 8.43
C LYS A 193 11.31 -12.99 7.60
N PHE A 194 11.31 -13.12 6.27
CA PHE A 194 11.60 -11.97 5.39
C PHE A 194 10.60 -10.85 5.62
N VAL A 195 9.30 -11.15 5.66
CA VAL A 195 8.25 -10.13 5.81
C VAL A 195 8.28 -9.48 7.19
N GLU A 196 8.57 -10.22 8.26
CA GLU A 196 8.77 -9.68 9.60
C GLU A 196 9.91 -8.65 9.62
N ASP A 197 11.10 -9.05 9.17
CA ASP A 197 12.28 -8.19 9.12
C ASP A 197 12.06 -6.97 8.18
N PHE A 198 11.38 -7.17 7.06
CA PHE A 198 11.07 -6.14 6.08
C PHE A 198 10.05 -5.13 6.64
N THR A 199 9.02 -5.62 7.33
CA THR A 199 8.00 -4.78 7.97
C THR A 199 8.60 -3.95 9.09
N GLU A 200 9.48 -4.53 9.90
CA GLU A 200 10.23 -3.79 10.92
C GLU A 200 11.10 -2.69 10.28
N ALA A 201 11.81 -2.99 9.20
CA ALA A 201 12.64 -2.01 8.50
C ALA A 201 11.85 -0.83 7.93
N ASN A 202 10.63 -1.07 7.47
CA ASN A 202 9.73 -0.04 6.93
C ASN A 202 8.86 0.63 8.00
N GLN A 203 8.59 -0.05 9.14
CA GLN A 203 7.52 0.27 10.10
C GLN A 203 6.12 0.24 9.44
N GLY A 204 5.94 -0.65 8.50
CA GLY A 204 4.67 -0.92 7.81
C GLY A 204 3.79 -1.94 8.55
N LYS A 205 3.04 -2.71 7.76
CA LYS A 205 2.13 -3.78 8.25
C LYS A 205 2.35 -5.06 7.45
N ALA A 206 2.09 -6.20 8.06
CA ALA A 206 2.03 -7.50 7.43
C ALA A 206 0.79 -8.26 7.88
#